data_0c9aebe62022216a58ae3e785e9e0106
#
_entry.id   0c9aebe62022216a58ae3e785e9e0106
#
_cell.length_a   1.000
_cell.length_b   1.000
_cell.length_c   1.000
_cell.angle_alpha   90.00
_cell.angle_beta   90.00
_cell.angle_gamma   90.00
#
_symmetry.space_group_name_H-M   'P 1'
#
loop_
_entity.id
_entity.type
_entity.pdbx_description
1 polymer ?
#
loop_
_entity_poly.entity_id
_entity_poly.type
_entity_poly.pdbx_seq_one_letter_code
_entity_poly.pdbx_strand_id
1 'polypeptide(L)'
;MENKEFAFKGTVLNGFLMLFVNFAILVLAVVGIIYSIIQLDGSNGAHGGWLLGGSILLLIVNTIMWCGHLQLEPNVARVTTWFGKYSGTFSKTGFFWINPFYGSKKVSLRARNLDAEPIKVNDKTGNPVMIGLVLVWKLKDTYKALFEVDSQTMAANPSTVGSDTKGLMNALENFVRVQSDAALRQVAGQYAYDDEDTKEGEPTLRSSADEINEQLEQKLDERLALAGIEVIEARINYLAYAPEIAAVMLRRQQATAIITAREKIVEGAVSMVKMALDKLSNEDIVELDDDKKAAMVSNLLVVLCGDESAQPVVNTGTLNH
;
A
#
# COMPACT_ATOMS: atom_id res chain seq x y z
N MET A 1 -8.16 -29.86 9.76
CA MET A 1 -6.73 -29.80 9.39
C MET A 1 -6.32 -28.35 9.57
N GLU A 2 -5.26 -28.08 10.34
CA GLU A 2 -4.83 -26.69 10.53
C GLU A 2 -4.35 -26.12 9.21
N ASN A 3 -5.09 -25.18 8.69
CA ASN A 3 -4.75 -24.40 7.49
C ASN A 3 -3.71 -23.32 7.86
N LYS A 4 -2.55 -23.76 8.37
CA LYS A 4 -1.44 -22.85 8.74
C LYS A 4 -0.20 -23.20 7.95
N GLU A 5 0.53 -22.16 7.57
CA GLU A 5 1.86 -22.31 7.00
C GLU A 5 2.80 -22.99 7.99
N PHE A 6 3.55 -23.99 7.51
CA PHE A 6 4.60 -24.64 8.29
C PHE A 6 5.86 -24.79 7.44
N ALA A 7 6.99 -24.83 8.12
CA ALA A 7 8.28 -25.03 7.46
C ALA A 7 8.35 -26.42 6.80
N PHE A 8 8.96 -26.50 5.63
CA PHE A 8 9.16 -27.76 4.91
C PHE A 8 9.85 -28.82 5.79
N LYS A 9 9.21 -29.98 5.92
CA LYS A 9 9.68 -31.12 6.75
C LYS A 9 10.39 -32.22 5.97
N GLY A 10 10.49 -32.08 4.65
CA GLY A 10 11.17 -33.06 3.81
C GLY A 10 12.69 -33.01 3.92
N THR A 11 13.36 -34.01 3.33
CA THR A 11 14.82 -34.08 3.32
C THR A 11 15.40 -32.98 2.43
N VAL A 12 16.25 -32.15 3.02
CA VAL A 12 17.00 -31.10 2.33
C VAL A 12 18.49 -31.38 2.48
N LEU A 13 19.16 -31.56 1.36
CA LEU A 13 20.60 -31.80 1.34
C LEU A 13 21.34 -30.59 0.75
N ASN A 14 22.63 -30.50 1.05
CA ASN A 14 23.47 -29.46 0.46
C ASN A 14 23.58 -29.70 -1.06
N GLY A 15 23.22 -28.68 -1.87
CA GLY A 15 23.21 -28.80 -3.32
C GLY A 15 24.57 -29.07 -3.93
N PHE A 16 25.64 -28.50 -3.38
CA PHE A 16 27.01 -28.76 -3.89
C PHE A 16 27.44 -30.20 -3.64
N LEU A 17 27.13 -30.76 -2.47
CA LEU A 17 27.44 -32.14 -2.13
C LEU A 17 26.70 -33.09 -3.07
N MET A 18 25.39 -32.85 -3.27
CA MET A 18 24.59 -33.68 -4.17
C MET A 18 24.98 -33.53 -5.64
N LEU A 19 25.44 -32.36 -6.05
CA LEU A 19 25.99 -32.15 -7.39
C LEU A 19 27.23 -33.02 -7.61
N PHE A 20 28.14 -33.06 -6.62
CA PHE A 20 29.32 -33.93 -6.67
C PHE A 20 28.94 -35.41 -6.72
N VAL A 21 27.99 -35.85 -5.88
CA VAL A 21 27.48 -37.24 -5.86
C VAL A 21 26.85 -37.62 -7.21
N ASN A 22 25.98 -36.71 -7.75
CA ASN A 22 25.36 -36.99 -9.08
C ASN A 22 26.38 -37.04 -10.19
N PHE A 23 27.44 -36.21 -10.14
CA PHE A 23 28.52 -36.28 -11.11
C PHE A 23 29.31 -37.58 -11.00
N ALA A 24 29.63 -38.04 -9.79
CA ALA A 24 30.31 -39.32 -9.55
C ALA A 24 29.48 -40.53 -10.06
N ILE A 25 28.16 -40.50 -9.79
CA ILE A 25 27.22 -41.53 -10.30
C ILE A 25 27.18 -41.50 -11.84
N LEU A 26 27.17 -40.31 -12.46
CA LEU A 26 27.20 -40.17 -13.91
C LEU A 26 28.44 -40.83 -14.50
N VAL A 27 29.63 -40.54 -13.95
CA VAL A 27 30.90 -41.15 -14.39
C VAL A 27 30.85 -42.66 -14.23
N LEU A 28 30.38 -43.17 -13.06
CA LEU A 28 30.21 -44.60 -12.82
C LEU A 28 29.26 -45.25 -13.85
N ALA A 29 28.14 -44.61 -14.18
CA ALA A 29 27.19 -45.12 -15.17
C ALA A 29 27.82 -45.20 -16.57
N VAL A 30 28.56 -44.18 -17.00
CA VAL A 30 29.25 -44.14 -18.29
C VAL A 30 30.36 -45.23 -18.38
N VAL A 31 31.19 -45.33 -17.32
CA VAL A 31 32.22 -46.39 -17.24
C VAL A 31 31.57 -47.76 -17.25
N GLY A 32 30.47 -47.93 -16.54
CA GLY A 32 29.71 -49.19 -16.49
C GLY A 32 29.14 -49.55 -17.90
N ILE A 33 28.65 -48.60 -18.65
CA ILE A 33 28.18 -48.82 -20.03
C ILE A 33 29.36 -49.25 -20.93
N ILE A 34 30.46 -48.54 -20.91
CA ILE A 34 31.65 -48.88 -21.72
C ILE A 34 32.15 -50.28 -21.36
N TYR A 35 32.30 -50.61 -20.08
CA TYR A 35 32.73 -51.90 -19.59
C TYR A 35 31.76 -53.03 -20.03
N SER A 36 30.47 -52.80 -19.92
CA SER A 36 29.46 -53.78 -20.33
C SER A 36 29.45 -54.06 -21.86
N ILE A 37 29.72 -53.04 -22.69
CA ILE A 37 29.86 -53.23 -24.14
C ILE A 37 31.09 -54.13 -24.45
N ILE A 38 32.21 -53.88 -23.79
CA ILE A 38 33.42 -54.72 -23.93
C ILE A 38 33.18 -56.16 -23.52
N GLN A 39 32.41 -56.38 -22.46
CA GLN A 39 32.07 -57.74 -21.98
C GLN A 39 31.06 -58.45 -22.90
N LEU A 40 30.20 -57.74 -23.60
CA LEU A 40 29.25 -58.24 -24.59
C LEU A 40 29.97 -58.81 -25.82
N ASP A 41 31.10 -58.21 -26.19
CA ASP A 41 31.94 -58.63 -27.33
C ASP A 41 32.84 -59.81 -26.97
N GLY A 42 32.96 -60.15 -25.68
CA GLY A 42 33.75 -61.24 -25.13
C GLY A 42 32.96 -62.51 -24.80
N SER A 43 33.62 -63.51 -24.19
CA SER A 43 33.06 -64.81 -23.83
C SER A 43 31.95 -64.83 -22.79
N ASN A 44 31.63 -63.69 -22.16
CA ASN A 44 30.68 -63.54 -21.03
C ASN A 44 29.44 -62.72 -21.40
N GLY A 45 28.86 -62.89 -22.59
CA GLY A 45 27.73 -62.07 -23.11
C GLY A 45 26.51 -61.93 -22.18
N ALA A 46 26.15 -62.94 -21.42
CA ALA A 46 25.03 -62.85 -20.46
C ALA A 46 25.30 -61.86 -19.30
N HIS A 47 26.51 -61.87 -18.75
CA HIS A 47 26.93 -60.94 -17.68
C HIS A 47 27.04 -59.51 -18.23
N GLY A 48 27.52 -59.31 -19.45
CA GLY A 48 27.57 -58.03 -20.13
C GLY A 48 26.18 -57.39 -20.30
N GLY A 49 25.17 -58.20 -20.63
CA GLY A 49 23.77 -57.73 -20.79
C GLY A 49 23.16 -57.22 -19.48
N TRP A 50 23.34 -57.94 -18.37
CA TRP A 50 22.83 -57.46 -17.05
C TRP A 50 23.54 -56.21 -16.56
N LEU A 51 24.86 -56.08 -16.75
CA LEU A 51 25.63 -54.87 -16.41
C LEU A 51 25.21 -53.68 -17.26
N LEU A 52 24.92 -53.89 -18.55
CA LEU A 52 24.43 -52.81 -19.43
C LEU A 52 23.05 -52.33 -18.98
N GLY A 53 22.11 -53.23 -18.70
CA GLY A 53 20.81 -52.89 -18.16
C GLY A 53 20.88 -52.10 -16.84
N GLY A 54 21.74 -52.57 -15.93
CA GLY A 54 21.98 -51.87 -14.62
C GLY A 54 22.57 -50.47 -14.79
N SER A 55 23.53 -50.29 -15.70
CA SER A 55 24.15 -48.99 -15.97
C SER A 55 23.20 -48.00 -16.63
N ILE A 56 22.35 -48.48 -17.54
CA ILE A 56 21.29 -47.64 -18.14
C ILE A 56 20.26 -47.21 -17.09
N LEU A 57 19.82 -48.14 -16.23
CA LEU A 57 18.91 -47.84 -15.15
C LEU A 57 19.52 -46.81 -14.21
N LEU A 58 20.78 -46.93 -13.82
CA LEU A 58 21.51 -45.98 -13.00
C LEU A 58 21.57 -44.59 -13.64
N LEU A 59 21.76 -44.50 -14.95
CA LEU A 59 21.77 -43.26 -15.69
C LEU A 59 20.39 -42.60 -15.70
N ILE A 60 19.31 -43.36 -15.86
CA ILE A 60 17.94 -42.86 -15.79
C ILE A 60 17.65 -42.29 -14.39
N VAL A 61 17.97 -43.05 -13.34
CA VAL A 61 17.79 -42.59 -11.94
C VAL A 61 18.59 -41.30 -11.67
N ASN A 62 19.84 -41.25 -12.13
CA ASN A 62 20.69 -40.09 -12.00
C ASN A 62 20.10 -38.84 -12.68
N THR A 63 19.55 -39.03 -13.90
CA THR A 63 18.88 -37.92 -14.60
C THR A 63 17.68 -37.37 -13.85
N ILE A 64 16.89 -38.24 -13.19
CA ILE A 64 15.80 -37.80 -12.33
C ILE A 64 16.34 -37.04 -11.10
N MET A 65 17.43 -37.51 -10.51
CA MET A 65 18.04 -36.85 -9.35
C MET A 65 18.58 -35.43 -9.65
N TRP A 66 19.00 -35.19 -10.91
CA TRP A 66 19.42 -33.84 -11.32
C TRP A 66 18.29 -32.82 -11.27
N CYS A 67 17.02 -33.19 -11.44
CA CYS A 67 15.86 -32.35 -11.35
C CYS A 67 15.60 -31.83 -9.93
N GLY A 68 16.23 -32.44 -8.89
CA GLY A 68 16.07 -32.06 -7.50
C GLY A 68 16.89 -30.83 -7.07
N HIS A 69 17.79 -30.32 -7.90
CA HIS A 69 18.59 -29.14 -7.56
C HIS A 69 17.75 -27.87 -7.60
N LEU A 70 17.85 -27.07 -6.56
CA LEU A 70 17.17 -25.78 -6.48
C LEU A 70 18.07 -24.71 -5.86
N GLN A 71 17.94 -23.52 -6.39
CA GLN A 71 18.57 -22.31 -5.89
C GLN A 71 17.49 -21.36 -5.37
N LEU A 72 17.66 -20.86 -4.15
CA LEU A 72 16.80 -19.83 -3.57
C LEU A 72 17.60 -18.56 -3.26
N GLU A 73 17.06 -17.45 -3.76
CA GLU A 73 17.51 -16.10 -3.46
C GLU A 73 16.95 -15.61 -2.12
N PRO A 74 17.55 -14.57 -1.50
CA PRO A 74 16.97 -13.92 -0.33
C PRO A 74 15.55 -13.41 -0.61
N ASN A 75 14.67 -13.53 0.39
CA ASN A 75 13.27 -13.11 0.31
C ASN A 75 12.47 -13.77 -0.83
N VAL A 76 12.78 -15.03 -1.08
CA VAL A 76 12.01 -15.91 -1.96
C VAL A 76 11.73 -17.21 -1.21
N ALA A 77 10.51 -17.69 -1.33
CA ALA A 77 10.09 -18.97 -0.78
C ALA A 77 9.69 -19.94 -1.89
N ARG A 78 9.82 -21.24 -1.61
CA ARG A 78 9.22 -22.32 -2.39
C ARG A 78 8.17 -23.04 -1.58
N VAL A 79 6.98 -23.02 -2.09
CA VAL A 79 5.86 -23.78 -1.54
C VAL A 79 5.88 -25.16 -2.17
N THR A 80 6.00 -26.20 -1.33
CA THR A 80 6.17 -27.57 -1.77
C THR A 80 4.89 -28.37 -1.57
N THR A 81 4.58 -29.22 -2.57
CA THR A 81 3.45 -30.14 -2.53
C THR A 81 3.93 -31.56 -2.83
N TRP A 82 3.37 -32.54 -2.12
CA TRP A 82 3.60 -33.95 -2.37
C TRP A 82 2.31 -34.57 -2.90
N PHE A 83 2.29 -34.92 -4.19
CA PHE A 83 1.11 -35.46 -4.86
C PHE A 83 -0.19 -34.68 -4.54
N GLY A 84 -0.11 -33.34 -4.62
CA GLY A 84 -1.26 -32.47 -4.33
C GLY A 84 -1.46 -32.09 -2.87
N LYS A 85 -0.79 -32.75 -1.92
CA LYS A 85 -0.84 -32.40 -0.48
C LYS A 85 0.23 -31.36 -0.18
N TYR A 86 -0.13 -30.27 0.52
CA TYR A 86 0.84 -29.29 1.00
C TYR A 86 1.86 -29.92 1.96
N SER A 87 3.13 -29.75 1.69
CA SER A 87 4.26 -30.36 2.43
C SER A 87 5.15 -29.34 3.14
N GLY A 88 4.75 -28.06 3.09
CA GLY A 88 5.44 -26.97 3.77
C GLY A 88 6.11 -25.98 2.83
N THR A 89 6.54 -24.85 3.40
CA THR A 89 7.22 -23.77 2.71
C THR A 89 8.71 -23.77 3.05
N PHE A 90 9.55 -23.72 2.03
CA PHE A 90 11.00 -23.67 2.14
C PHE A 90 11.50 -22.26 1.81
N SER A 91 12.10 -21.59 2.79
CA SER A 91 12.57 -20.19 2.69
C SER A 91 14.06 -19.99 2.96
N LYS A 92 14.84 -21.07 3.17
CA LYS A 92 16.29 -20.96 3.40
C LYS A 92 17.01 -20.57 2.11
N THR A 93 17.84 -19.54 2.16
CA THR A 93 18.63 -19.05 1.02
C THR A 93 19.84 -19.94 0.77
N GLY A 94 20.15 -20.18 -0.50
CA GLY A 94 21.31 -20.98 -0.89
C GLY A 94 20.99 -21.99 -1.99
N PHE A 95 21.94 -22.90 -2.20
CA PHE A 95 21.84 -23.99 -3.17
C PHE A 95 21.59 -25.30 -2.44
N PHE A 96 20.46 -25.93 -2.72
CA PHE A 96 19.99 -27.13 -2.04
C PHE A 96 19.55 -28.19 -3.04
N TRP A 97 19.44 -29.41 -2.54
CA TRP A 97 18.81 -30.50 -3.24
C TRP A 97 17.61 -31.01 -2.43
N ILE A 98 16.48 -31.13 -3.12
CA ILE A 98 15.24 -31.68 -2.56
C ILE A 98 14.80 -32.82 -3.49
N ASN A 99 14.09 -33.78 -2.95
CA ASN A 99 13.55 -34.89 -3.73
C ASN A 99 12.75 -34.35 -4.94
N PRO A 100 13.09 -34.74 -6.17
CA PRO A 100 12.48 -34.23 -7.41
C PRO A 100 10.98 -34.52 -7.56
N PHE A 101 10.44 -35.46 -6.78
CA PHE A 101 9.00 -35.77 -6.81
C PHE A 101 8.12 -34.73 -6.07
N TYR A 102 8.71 -33.79 -5.35
CA TYR A 102 7.95 -32.68 -4.83
C TYR A 102 7.64 -31.66 -5.92
N GLY A 103 6.35 -31.40 -6.14
CA GLY A 103 5.92 -30.22 -6.87
C GLY A 103 6.28 -28.98 -6.10
N SER A 104 6.79 -27.92 -6.75
CA SER A 104 7.16 -26.71 -6.05
C SER A 104 6.79 -25.45 -6.85
N LYS A 105 6.23 -24.44 -6.16
CA LYS A 105 5.97 -23.11 -6.72
C LYS A 105 6.85 -22.08 -6.03
N LYS A 106 7.52 -21.24 -6.80
CA LYS A 106 8.37 -20.14 -6.32
C LYS A 106 7.50 -18.91 -6.04
N VAL A 107 7.70 -18.26 -4.89
CA VAL A 107 6.93 -17.08 -4.48
C VAL A 107 7.88 -16.03 -3.93
N SER A 108 7.66 -14.76 -4.26
CA SER A 108 8.45 -13.64 -3.74
C SER A 108 7.84 -13.13 -2.43
N LEU A 109 8.68 -12.97 -1.41
CA LEU A 109 8.35 -12.38 -0.11
C LEU A 109 8.81 -10.93 0.00
N ARG A 110 9.34 -10.36 -1.10
CA ARG A 110 9.84 -8.98 -1.12
C ARG A 110 8.66 -8.01 -1.01
N ALA A 111 8.88 -6.90 -0.30
CA ALA A 111 7.93 -5.80 -0.27
C ALA A 111 7.72 -5.23 -1.67
N ARG A 112 6.48 -4.87 -1.98
CA ARG A 112 6.05 -4.29 -3.24
C ARG A 112 5.31 -2.99 -2.98
N ASN A 113 5.46 -2.07 -3.91
CA ASN A 113 4.71 -0.83 -3.92
C ASN A 113 3.60 -0.91 -4.96
N LEU A 114 2.40 -0.52 -4.56
CA LEU A 114 1.25 -0.31 -5.43
C LEU A 114 0.90 1.18 -5.37
N ASP A 115 0.95 1.84 -6.52
CA ASP A 115 0.40 3.17 -6.72
C ASP A 115 -0.95 3.01 -7.42
N ALA A 116 -2.03 3.22 -6.66
CA ALA A 116 -3.38 3.08 -7.17
C ALA A 116 -3.83 4.39 -7.81
N GLU A 117 -4.36 4.30 -9.04
CA GLU A 117 -4.95 5.46 -9.71
C GLU A 117 -6.08 6.06 -8.87
N PRO A 118 -6.21 7.42 -8.86
CA PRO A 118 -7.26 8.07 -8.10
C PRO A 118 -8.65 7.60 -8.51
N ILE A 119 -9.42 7.14 -7.53
CA ILE A 119 -10.81 6.73 -7.73
C ILE A 119 -11.78 7.80 -7.26
N LYS A 120 -12.94 7.88 -7.93
CA LYS A 120 -14.03 8.76 -7.53
C LYS A 120 -14.86 8.09 -6.43
N VAL A 121 -14.97 8.77 -5.29
CA VAL A 121 -15.76 8.32 -4.13
C VAL A 121 -16.57 9.49 -3.59
N ASN A 122 -17.60 9.23 -2.81
CA ASN A 122 -18.33 10.26 -2.10
C ASN A 122 -17.79 10.33 -0.65
N ASP A 123 -17.59 11.55 -0.16
CA ASP A 123 -17.26 11.81 1.23
C ASP A 123 -18.49 11.63 2.14
N LYS A 124 -18.35 11.86 3.46
CA LYS A 124 -19.41 11.77 4.46
C LYS A 124 -20.61 12.67 4.14
N THR A 125 -20.38 13.80 3.50
CA THR A 125 -21.40 14.79 3.13
C THR A 125 -22.04 14.53 1.77
N GLY A 126 -21.53 13.54 1.01
CA GLY A 126 -22.01 13.18 -0.32
C GLY A 126 -21.32 13.92 -1.45
N ASN A 127 -20.29 14.71 -1.17
CA ASN A 127 -19.50 15.39 -2.21
C ASN A 127 -18.61 14.38 -2.94
N PRO A 128 -18.59 14.38 -4.29
CA PRO A 128 -17.69 13.52 -5.04
C PRO A 128 -16.26 14.04 -4.97
N VAL A 129 -15.35 13.17 -4.48
CA VAL A 129 -13.93 13.45 -4.35
C VAL A 129 -13.10 12.40 -5.10
N MET A 130 -11.95 12.79 -5.58
CA MET A 130 -10.94 11.91 -6.18
C MET A 130 -9.86 11.61 -5.15
N ILE A 131 -9.67 10.34 -4.83
CA ILE A 131 -8.68 9.90 -3.84
C ILE A 131 -7.79 8.84 -4.46
N GLY A 132 -6.48 9.03 -4.38
CA GLY A 132 -5.44 8.07 -4.73
C GLY A 132 -4.76 7.52 -3.49
N LEU A 133 -4.19 6.33 -3.62
CA LEU A 133 -3.55 5.59 -2.55
C LEU A 133 -2.22 5.01 -3.00
N VAL A 134 -1.20 5.14 -2.16
CA VAL A 134 0.04 4.36 -2.24
C VAL A 134 0.06 3.34 -1.12
N LEU A 135 0.33 2.10 -1.47
CA LEU A 135 0.33 0.97 -0.57
C LEU A 135 1.63 0.18 -0.70
N VAL A 136 2.31 -0.06 0.42
CA VAL A 136 3.45 -0.98 0.50
C VAL A 136 2.98 -2.25 1.19
N TRP A 137 3.14 -3.38 0.51
CA TRP A 137 2.68 -4.67 0.97
C TRP A 137 3.70 -5.77 0.71
N LYS A 138 3.63 -6.85 1.46
CA LYS A 138 4.43 -8.07 1.26
C LYS A 138 3.60 -9.32 1.54
N LEU A 139 4.05 -10.44 1.02
CA LEU A 139 3.45 -11.73 1.33
C LEU A 139 4.02 -12.25 2.65
N LYS A 140 3.13 -12.59 3.60
CA LYS A 140 3.45 -13.14 4.92
C LYS A 140 3.14 -14.62 5.01
N ASP A 141 1.98 -15.05 4.49
CA ASP A 141 1.54 -16.44 4.51
C ASP A 141 1.39 -16.97 3.07
N THR A 142 2.34 -17.80 2.68
CA THR A 142 2.39 -18.37 1.33
C THR A 142 1.34 -19.46 1.09
N TYR A 143 0.87 -20.12 2.17
CA TYR A 143 -0.18 -21.13 2.09
C TYR A 143 -1.50 -20.50 1.69
N LYS A 144 -1.92 -19.45 2.40
CA LYS A 144 -3.14 -18.70 2.08
C LYS A 144 -3.13 -18.16 0.67
N ALA A 145 -2.03 -17.54 0.26
CA ALA A 145 -1.90 -16.94 -1.06
C ALA A 145 -2.02 -17.94 -2.23
N LEU A 146 -1.66 -19.20 -2.01
CA LEU A 146 -1.63 -20.22 -3.07
C LEU A 146 -2.83 -21.17 -3.05
N PHE A 147 -3.45 -21.37 -1.89
CA PHE A 147 -4.45 -22.43 -1.71
C PHE A 147 -5.80 -21.95 -1.17
N GLU A 148 -5.87 -20.79 -0.51
CA GLU A 148 -7.12 -20.27 0.01
C GLU A 148 -7.78 -19.26 -0.95
N VAL A 149 -6.98 -18.58 -1.77
CA VAL A 149 -7.49 -17.62 -2.74
C VAL A 149 -7.17 -18.06 -4.16
N ASP A 150 -8.18 -18.03 -5.01
CA ASP A 150 -8.02 -18.45 -6.41
C ASP A 150 -7.33 -17.36 -7.24
N SER A 151 -6.08 -17.61 -7.61
CA SER A 151 -5.30 -16.70 -8.44
C SER A 151 -5.88 -16.47 -9.84
N GLN A 152 -6.71 -17.39 -10.37
CA GLN A 152 -7.32 -17.22 -11.68
C GLN A 152 -8.43 -16.15 -11.65
N THR A 153 -9.21 -16.11 -10.57
CA THR A 153 -10.25 -15.09 -10.39
C THR A 153 -9.71 -13.72 -10.02
N MET A 154 -8.48 -13.68 -9.50
CA MET A 154 -7.79 -12.44 -9.14
C MET A 154 -7.10 -11.75 -10.32
N ALA A 155 -6.78 -12.47 -11.39
CA ALA A 155 -6.06 -11.91 -12.52
C ALA A 155 -6.98 -11.07 -13.41
N ALA A 156 -6.50 -9.89 -13.83
CA ALA A 156 -7.19 -9.07 -14.82
C ALA A 156 -7.38 -9.80 -16.17
N ASN A 157 -6.47 -10.73 -16.50
CA ASN A 157 -6.54 -11.61 -17.66
C ASN A 157 -6.24 -13.06 -17.24
N PRO A 158 -7.27 -13.91 -17.11
CA PRO A 158 -7.10 -15.31 -16.68
C PRO A 158 -6.15 -16.14 -17.56
N SER A 159 -6.02 -15.80 -18.84
CA SER A 159 -5.13 -16.48 -19.80
C SER A 159 -3.63 -16.25 -19.54
N THR A 160 -3.26 -15.26 -18.74
CA THR A 160 -1.86 -14.96 -18.40
C THR A 160 -1.40 -15.57 -17.08
N VAL A 161 -2.30 -16.20 -16.33
CA VAL A 161 -1.98 -16.91 -15.09
C VAL A 161 -1.39 -18.28 -15.46
N GLY A 162 -0.17 -18.27 -15.97
CA GLY A 162 0.64 -19.48 -16.06
C GLY A 162 1.09 -19.95 -14.67
N SER A 163 1.63 -21.16 -14.57
CA SER A 163 2.26 -21.70 -13.35
C SER A 163 3.52 -20.90 -12.92
N ASP A 164 3.78 -19.77 -13.54
CA ASP A 164 4.96 -18.94 -13.31
C ASP A 164 4.75 -17.97 -12.12
N THR A 165 5.84 -17.71 -11.41
CA THR A 165 5.90 -16.78 -10.27
C THR A 165 5.38 -15.38 -10.60
N LYS A 166 5.62 -14.90 -11.83
CA LYS A 166 5.15 -13.60 -12.28
C LYS A 166 3.64 -13.52 -12.39
N GLY A 167 3.02 -14.55 -12.96
CA GLY A 167 1.56 -14.62 -13.10
C GLY A 167 0.84 -14.59 -11.75
N LEU A 168 1.33 -15.37 -10.78
CA LEU A 168 0.79 -15.37 -9.42
C LEU A 168 0.93 -13.99 -8.75
N MET A 169 2.12 -13.38 -8.85
CA MET A 169 2.36 -12.08 -8.20
C MET A 169 1.54 -10.95 -8.82
N ASN A 170 1.28 -11.00 -10.13
CA ASN A 170 0.39 -10.03 -10.80
C ASN A 170 -1.08 -10.23 -10.38
N ALA A 171 -1.51 -11.48 -10.19
CA ALA A 171 -2.84 -11.78 -9.69
C ALA A 171 -3.04 -11.24 -8.26
N LEU A 172 -2.05 -11.44 -7.38
CA LEU A 172 -2.07 -10.89 -6.02
C LEU A 172 -2.07 -9.35 -6.03
N GLU A 173 -1.30 -8.71 -6.90
CA GLU A 173 -1.28 -7.26 -7.06
C GLU A 173 -2.63 -6.70 -7.50
N ASN A 174 -3.29 -7.36 -8.46
CA ASN A 174 -4.64 -6.99 -8.86
C ASN A 174 -5.66 -7.18 -7.72
N PHE A 175 -5.54 -8.25 -6.95
CA PHE A 175 -6.37 -8.45 -5.74
C PHE A 175 -6.16 -7.33 -4.73
N VAL A 176 -4.91 -6.98 -4.44
CA VAL A 176 -4.57 -5.85 -3.55
C VAL A 176 -5.22 -4.56 -4.06
N ARG A 177 -5.13 -4.27 -5.36
CA ARG A 177 -5.74 -3.08 -5.98
C ARG A 177 -7.25 -3.03 -5.75
N VAL A 178 -7.97 -4.12 -6.06
CA VAL A 178 -9.43 -4.17 -5.91
C VAL A 178 -9.85 -4.02 -4.45
N GLN A 179 -9.11 -4.66 -3.51
CA GLN A 179 -9.38 -4.52 -2.08
C GLN A 179 -9.03 -3.12 -1.56
N SER A 180 -8.00 -2.49 -2.11
CA SER A 180 -7.61 -1.11 -1.79
C SER A 180 -8.70 -0.12 -2.19
N ASP A 181 -9.27 -0.24 -3.38
CA ASP A 181 -10.37 0.59 -3.84
C ASP A 181 -11.61 0.45 -2.93
N ALA A 182 -11.90 -0.78 -2.50
CA ALA A 182 -13.02 -1.03 -1.62
C ALA A 182 -12.81 -0.46 -0.19
N ALA A 183 -11.60 -0.59 0.35
CA ALA A 183 -11.24 -0.03 1.65
C ALA A 183 -11.26 1.50 1.62
N LEU A 184 -10.69 2.09 0.56
CA LEU A 184 -10.63 3.53 0.36
C LEU A 184 -12.04 4.15 0.29
N ARG A 185 -12.97 3.53 -0.44
CA ARG A 185 -14.39 3.95 -0.48
C ARG A 185 -15.05 3.90 0.90
N GLN A 186 -14.75 2.86 1.66
CA GLN A 186 -15.33 2.68 3.00
C GLN A 186 -14.79 3.74 3.98
N VAL A 187 -13.50 4.00 3.97
CA VAL A 187 -12.87 4.99 4.87
C VAL A 187 -13.27 6.40 4.45
N ALA A 188 -13.15 6.74 3.16
CA ALA A 188 -13.51 8.07 2.64
C ALA A 188 -14.95 8.46 2.96
N GLY A 189 -15.90 7.52 2.90
CA GLY A 189 -17.31 7.78 3.22
C GLY A 189 -17.58 8.06 4.71
N GLN A 190 -16.60 7.90 5.60
CA GLN A 190 -16.75 8.20 7.04
C GLN A 190 -16.33 9.62 7.40
N TYR A 191 -15.54 10.27 6.55
CA TYR A 191 -14.97 11.59 6.78
C TYR A 191 -15.45 12.61 5.75
N ALA A 192 -15.66 13.85 6.18
CA ALA A 192 -15.86 14.96 5.26
C ALA A 192 -14.53 15.35 4.60
N TYR A 193 -14.59 15.99 3.44
CA TYR A 193 -13.39 16.44 2.72
C TYR A 193 -12.65 17.52 3.50
N ASP A 194 -13.35 18.55 3.97
CA ASP A 194 -12.81 19.69 4.71
C ASP A 194 -13.65 20.04 5.95
N ASP A 195 -13.17 21.01 6.72
CA ASP A 195 -13.75 21.43 8.01
C ASP A 195 -15.03 22.28 7.87
N GLU A 196 -15.38 22.74 6.64
CA GLU A 196 -16.53 23.63 6.44
C GLU A 196 -17.88 22.95 6.70
N ASP A 197 -17.95 21.65 6.50
CA ASP A 197 -19.18 20.83 6.67
C ASP A 197 -19.19 20.02 7.98
N THR A 198 -18.20 20.21 8.86
CA THR A 198 -18.03 19.45 10.09
C THR A 198 -18.13 20.33 11.33
N LYS A 199 -18.37 19.72 12.48
CA LYS A 199 -18.26 20.42 13.76
C LYS A 199 -16.79 20.67 14.08
N GLU A 200 -16.54 21.76 14.79
CA GLU A 200 -15.21 22.14 15.24
C GLU A 200 -14.52 20.97 15.96
N GLY A 201 -13.37 20.49 15.44
CA GLY A 201 -12.60 19.37 15.99
C GLY A 201 -12.94 17.98 15.44
N GLU A 202 -13.90 17.81 14.53
CA GLU A 202 -14.09 16.52 13.84
C GLU A 202 -12.97 16.28 12.82
N PRO A 203 -12.43 15.05 12.72
CA PRO A 203 -11.41 14.72 11.75
C PRO A 203 -11.95 14.79 10.30
N THR A 204 -11.14 15.36 9.39
CA THR A 204 -11.48 15.47 7.97
C THR A 204 -10.39 14.85 7.10
N LEU A 205 -10.72 14.50 5.86
CA LEU A 205 -9.77 13.92 4.90
C LEU A 205 -8.55 14.82 4.67
N ARG A 206 -8.71 16.13 4.84
CA ARG A 206 -7.67 17.12 4.61
C ARG A 206 -6.83 17.41 5.85
N SER A 207 -7.44 17.48 7.04
CA SER A 207 -6.76 17.91 8.28
C SER A 207 -6.18 16.77 9.09
N SER A 208 -6.75 15.54 8.99
CA SER A 208 -6.43 14.41 9.86
C SER A 208 -5.81 13.24 9.07
N ALA A 209 -4.87 13.54 8.18
CA ALA A 209 -4.29 12.55 7.27
C ALA A 209 -3.67 11.34 7.99
N ASP A 210 -3.00 11.55 9.13
CA ASP A 210 -2.32 10.47 9.85
C ASP A 210 -3.31 9.48 10.47
N GLU A 211 -4.39 9.96 11.10
CA GLU A 211 -5.44 9.12 11.67
C GLU A 211 -6.16 8.30 10.59
N ILE A 212 -6.44 8.93 9.46
CA ILE A 212 -7.11 8.28 8.33
C ILE A 212 -6.21 7.24 7.68
N ASN A 213 -4.92 7.51 7.54
CA ASN A 213 -3.95 6.55 7.03
C ASN A 213 -3.84 5.32 7.95
N GLU A 214 -3.84 5.50 9.27
CA GLU A 214 -3.83 4.41 10.25
C GLU A 214 -5.09 3.53 10.15
N GLN A 215 -6.28 4.16 10.06
CA GLN A 215 -7.52 3.42 9.85
C GLN A 215 -7.56 2.69 8.51
N LEU A 216 -7.02 3.31 7.45
CA LEU A 216 -6.94 2.70 6.14
C LEU A 216 -6.00 1.49 6.14
N GLU A 217 -4.84 1.62 6.79
CA GLU A 217 -3.88 0.53 6.97
C GLU A 217 -4.51 -0.64 7.72
N GLN A 218 -5.19 -0.38 8.83
CA GLN A 218 -5.88 -1.41 9.59
C GLN A 218 -6.97 -2.12 8.75
N LYS A 219 -7.79 -1.35 8.04
CA LYS A 219 -8.85 -1.93 7.19
C LYS A 219 -8.29 -2.74 6.02
N LEU A 220 -7.19 -2.31 5.45
CA LEU A 220 -6.49 -3.03 4.40
C LEU A 220 -5.87 -4.33 4.94
N ASP A 221 -5.20 -4.27 6.09
CA ASP A 221 -4.60 -5.45 6.70
C ASP A 221 -5.65 -6.52 7.03
N GLU A 222 -6.80 -6.13 7.61
CA GLU A 222 -7.94 -7.02 7.86
C GLU A 222 -8.43 -7.74 6.58
N ARG A 223 -8.54 -7.02 5.45
CA ARG A 223 -9.03 -7.56 4.18
C ARG A 223 -7.99 -8.43 3.47
N LEU A 224 -6.73 -7.99 3.49
CA LEU A 224 -5.64 -8.64 2.77
C LEU A 224 -5.07 -9.84 3.53
N ALA A 225 -5.32 -9.93 4.85
CA ALA A 225 -4.95 -11.09 5.68
C ALA A 225 -5.58 -12.40 5.19
N LEU A 226 -6.73 -12.36 4.49
CA LEU A 226 -7.36 -13.52 3.87
C LEU A 226 -6.46 -14.15 2.79
N ALA A 227 -5.72 -13.33 2.05
CA ALA A 227 -4.77 -13.76 1.03
C ALA A 227 -3.35 -13.94 1.58
N GLY A 228 -3.14 -13.87 2.90
CA GLY A 228 -1.83 -13.98 3.51
C GLY A 228 -0.90 -12.81 3.21
N ILE A 229 -1.46 -11.65 2.89
CA ILE A 229 -0.74 -10.41 2.58
C ILE A 229 -0.73 -9.55 3.85
N GLU A 230 0.41 -8.95 4.15
CA GLU A 230 0.62 -7.98 5.23
C GLU A 230 0.84 -6.59 4.64
N VAL A 231 0.11 -5.62 5.15
CA VAL A 231 0.29 -4.21 4.82
C VAL A 231 1.44 -3.65 5.67
N ILE A 232 2.39 -2.99 5.03
CA ILE A 232 3.51 -2.32 5.72
C ILE A 232 3.18 -0.86 5.94
N GLU A 233 2.56 -0.24 4.92
CA GLU A 233 2.23 1.18 4.93
C GLU A 233 1.12 1.43 3.91
N ALA A 234 0.14 2.26 4.27
CA ALA A 234 -0.91 2.74 3.38
C ALA A 234 -1.10 4.24 3.56
N ARG A 235 -0.97 5.01 2.47
CA ARG A 235 -1.10 6.47 2.53
C ARG A 235 -1.91 7.01 1.36
N ILE A 236 -2.74 8.00 1.65
CA ILE A 236 -3.39 8.79 0.62
C ILE A 236 -2.34 9.68 -0.05
N ASN A 237 -2.14 9.53 -1.36
CA ASN A 237 -1.19 10.30 -2.15
C ASN A 237 -1.85 11.38 -3.00
N TYR A 238 -3.16 11.26 -3.23
CA TYR A 238 -3.94 12.21 -4.01
C TYR A 238 -5.30 12.46 -3.37
N LEU A 239 -5.65 13.72 -3.19
CA LEU A 239 -6.94 14.12 -2.64
C LEU A 239 -7.39 15.42 -3.29
N ALA A 240 -8.49 15.40 -4.02
CA ALA A 240 -9.06 16.57 -4.66
C ALA A 240 -10.58 16.40 -4.83
N TYR A 241 -11.31 17.50 -4.97
CA TYR A 241 -12.69 17.43 -5.42
C TYR A 241 -12.78 16.89 -6.85
N ALA A 242 -13.81 16.13 -7.13
CA ALA A 242 -14.07 15.69 -8.50
C ALA A 242 -14.24 16.90 -9.44
N PRO A 243 -13.78 16.81 -10.70
CA PRO A 243 -13.78 17.95 -11.63
C PRO A 243 -15.14 18.62 -11.80
N GLU A 244 -16.23 17.87 -11.66
CA GLU A 244 -17.60 18.34 -11.83
C GLU A 244 -18.02 19.38 -10.78
N ILE A 245 -17.46 19.28 -9.55
CA ILE A 245 -17.84 20.17 -8.44
C ILE A 245 -16.70 21.10 -8.02
N ALA A 246 -15.48 20.88 -8.50
CA ALA A 246 -14.30 21.61 -8.06
C ALA A 246 -14.46 23.14 -8.17
N ALA A 247 -15.03 23.64 -9.27
CA ALA A 247 -15.26 25.06 -9.49
C ALA A 247 -16.30 25.63 -8.52
N VAL A 248 -17.33 24.86 -8.16
CA VAL A 248 -18.38 25.28 -7.22
C VAL A 248 -17.82 25.34 -5.81
N MET A 249 -17.07 24.30 -5.41
CA MET A 249 -16.43 24.23 -4.09
C MET A 249 -15.39 25.32 -3.89
N LEU A 250 -14.61 25.64 -4.92
CA LEU A 250 -13.67 26.77 -4.88
C LEU A 250 -14.39 28.11 -4.62
N ARG A 251 -15.52 28.36 -5.29
CA ARG A 251 -16.32 29.57 -5.04
C ARG A 251 -16.88 29.62 -3.63
N ARG A 252 -17.34 28.47 -3.11
CA ARG A 252 -17.80 28.34 -1.73
C ARG A 252 -16.68 28.68 -0.74
N GLN A 253 -15.50 28.09 -0.89
CA GLN A 253 -14.33 28.37 -0.06
C GLN A 253 -13.92 29.84 -0.12
N GLN A 254 -13.96 30.47 -1.32
CA GLN A 254 -13.70 31.90 -1.47
C GLN A 254 -14.72 32.75 -0.72
N ALA A 255 -16.03 32.42 -0.80
CA ALA A 255 -17.08 33.14 -0.10
C ALA A 255 -16.91 33.01 1.43
N THR A 256 -16.66 31.81 1.95
CA THR A 256 -16.42 31.57 3.38
C THR A 256 -15.17 32.32 3.84
N ALA A 257 -14.08 32.28 3.09
CA ALA A 257 -12.85 32.99 3.40
C ALA A 257 -13.07 34.51 3.49
N ILE A 258 -13.87 35.10 2.58
CA ILE A 258 -14.22 36.53 2.61
C ILE A 258 -15.04 36.86 3.87
N ILE A 259 -16.03 36.03 4.22
CA ILE A 259 -16.85 36.23 5.43
C ILE A 259 -15.97 36.19 6.68
N THR A 260 -15.15 35.12 6.81
CA THR A 260 -14.24 34.96 7.96
C THR A 260 -13.22 36.11 8.06
N ALA A 261 -12.68 36.57 6.92
CA ALA A 261 -11.78 37.70 6.90
C ALA A 261 -12.49 38.98 7.38
N ARG A 262 -13.74 39.23 6.95
CA ARG A 262 -14.52 40.37 7.39
C ARG A 262 -14.88 40.31 8.90
N GLU A 263 -15.25 39.13 9.38
CA GLU A 263 -15.47 38.92 10.82
C GLU A 263 -14.23 39.29 11.65
N LYS A 264 -13.05 38.84 11.22
CA LYS A 264 -11.78 39.16 11.88
C LYS A 264 -11.43 40.65 11.82
N ILE A 265 -11.72 41.32 10.69
CA ILE A 265 -11.55 42.78 10.58
C ILE A 265 -12.47 43.51 11.57
N VAL A 266 -13.73 43.11 11.62
CA VAL A 266 -14.70 43.74 12.56
C VAL A 266 -14.30 43.51 14.02
N GLU A 267 -13.94 42.25 14.38
CA GLU A 267 -13.46 41.90 15.74
C GLU A 267 -12.22 42.74 16.13
N GLY A 268 -11.25 42.83 15.21
CA GLY A 268 -10.06 43.65 15.37
C GLY A 268 -10.39 45.15 15.51
N ALA A 269 -11.28 45.67 14.67
CA ALA A 269 -11.72 47.08 14.75
C ALA A 269 -12.40 47.41 16.06
N VAL A 270 -13.33 46.57 16.54
CA VAL A 270 -13.99 46.74 17.84
C VAL A 270 -12.99 46.71 18.97
N SER A 271 -12.02 45.79 18.94
CA SER A 271 -10.94 45.72 19.93
C SER A 271 -10.06 46.97 19.96
N MET A 272 -9.69 47.47 18.76
CA MET A 272 -8.90 48.70 18.63
C MET A 272 -9.66 49.93 19.11
N VAL A 273 -10.95 50.05 18.77
CA VAL A 273 -11.81 51.15 19.23
C VAL A 273 -11.94 51.15 20.75
N LYS A 274 -12.20 49.97 21.36
CA LYS A 274 -12.26 49.80 22.79
C LYS A 274 -10.95 50.23 23.45
N MET A 275 -9.82 49.75 22.94
CA MET A 275 -8.50 50.10 23.48
C MET A 275 -8.21 51.62 23.39
N ALA A 276 -8.63 52.26 22.28
CA ALA A 276 -8.48 53.70 22.11
C ALA A 276 -9.31 54.49 23.11
N LEU A 277 -10.59 54.12 23.34
CA LEU A 277 -11.45 54.73 24.31
C LEU A 277 -10.95 54.58 25.76
N ASP A 278 -10.50 53.36 26.11
CA ASP A 278 -9.94 53.07 27.44
C ASP A 278 -8.67 53.90 27.72
N LYS A 279 -7.78 54.06 26.73
CA LYS A 279 -6.59 54.90 26.84
C LYS A 279 -6.94 56.37 26.98
N LEU A 280 -7.85 56.91 26.16
CA LEU A 280 -8.27 58.33 26.27
C LEU A 280 -8.93 58.64 27.61
N SER A 281 -9.67 57.69 28.17
CA SER A 281 -10.29 57.84 29.49
C SER A 281 -9.28 57.73 30.63
N ASN A 282 -8.31 56.82 30.57
CA ASN A 282 -7.33 56.60 31.63
C ASN A 282 -6.25 57.69 31.70
N GLU A 283 -5.96 58.33 30.58
CA GLU A 283 -4.93 59.38 30.48
C GLU A 283 -5.51 60.77 30.61
N ASP A 284 -6.83 60.93 30.93
CA ASP A 284 -7.56 62.19 31.07
C ASP A 284 -7.36 63.19 29.92
N ILE A 285 -7.16 62.65 28.69
CA ILE A 285 -6.86 63.46 27.50
C ILE A 285 -8.09 64.24 27.04
N VAL A 286 -9.28 63.64 27.15
CA VAL A 286 -10.57 64.24 26.75
C VAL A 286 -11.71 63.69 27.61
N GLU A 287 -12.51 64.55 28.22
CA GLU A 287 -13.82 64.16 28.75
C GLU A 287 -14.81 64.00 27.59
N LEU A 288 -15.17 62.76 27.29
CA LEU A 288 -16.11 62.41 26.25
C LEU A 288 -17.48 62.11 26.86
N ASP A 289 -18.47 62.87 26.49
CA ASP A 289 -19.87 62.59 26.72
C ASP A 289 -20.29 61.34 25.92
N ASP A 290 -21.35 60.64 26.33
CA ASP A 290 -21.79 59.39 25.72
C ASP A 290 -22.16 59.57 24.24
N ASP A 291 -22.74 60.68 23.87
CA ASP A 291 -23.08 60.98 22.46
C ASP A 291 -21.80 61.17 21.61
N LYS A 292 -20.78 61.84 22.18
CA LYS A 292 -19.49 62.01 21.50
C LYS A 292 -18.71 60.69 21.38
N LYS A 293 -18.78 59.81 22.41
CA LYS A 293 -18.23 58.47 22.35
C LYS A 293 -18.88 57.65 21.23
N ALA A 294 -20.22 57.66 21.14
CA ALA A 294 -20.95 56.95 20.11
C ALA A 294 -20.59 57.41 18.71
N ALA A 295 -20.49 58.74 18.50
CA ALA A 295 -20.07 59.29 17.21
C ALA A 295 -18.63 58.92 16.85
N MET A 296 -17.72 58.93 17.81
CA MET A 296 -16.31 58.54 17.63
C MET A 296 -16.18 57.04 17.29
N VAL A 297 -16.91 56.16 18.01
CA VAL A 297 -16.98 54.75 17.72
C VAL A 297 -17.46 54.48 16.30
N SER A 298 -18.57 55.13 15.88
CA SER A 298 -19.12 54.98 14.56
C SER A 298 -18.11 55.39 13.46
N ASN A 299 -17.47 56.56 13.65
CA ASN A 299 -16.49 57.06 12.68
C ASN A 299 -15.24 56.15 12.59
N LEU A 300 -14.73 55.69 13.72
CA LEU A 300 -13.57 54.78 13.74
C LEU A 300 -13.90 53.43 13.12
N LEU A 301 -15.07 52.85 13.42
CA LEU A 301 -15.48 51.59 12.79
C LEU A 301 -15.62 51.71 11.27
N VAL A 302 -16.19 52.80 10.76
CA VAL A 302 -16.28 53.03 9.33
C VAL A 302 -14.91 53.07 8.65
N VAL A 303 -13.95 53.76 9.28
CA VAL A 303 -12.55 53.83 8.78
C VAL A 303 -11.84 52.54 8.88
N LEU A 304 -11.97 51.79 9.99
CA LEU A 304 -11.25 50.55 10.24
C LEU A 304 -11.84 49.34 9.51
N CYS A 305 -13.15 49.33 9.22
CA CYS A 305 -13.85 48.27 8.54
C CYS A 305 -14.00 48.54 7.03
N GLY A 306 -13.67 49.72 6.52
CA GLY A 306 -13.75 50.07 5.12
C GLY A 306 -12.65 49.42 4.30
N ASP A 307 -13.00 48.93 3.09
CA ASP A 307 -12.06 48.32 2.12
C ASP A 307 -11.21 49.39 1.39
N GLU A 308 -11.66 50.65 1.39
CA GLU A 308 -10.96 51.76 0.72
C GLU A 308 -10.32 52.67 1.77
N SER A 309 -9.14 53.21 1.42
CA SER A 309 -8.45 54.21 2.28
C SER A 309 -9.33 55.42 2.47
N ALA A 310 -9.75 55.70 3.72
CA ALA A 310 -10.51 56.87 4.05
C ALA A 310 -9.73 58.14 3.68
N GLN A 311 -10.29 59.01 2.86
CA GLN A 311 -9.73 60.33 2.61
C GLN A 311 -10.26 61.27 3.70
N PRO A 312 -9.41 61.79 4.61
CA PRO A 312 -9.87 62.72 5.64
C PRO A 312 -10.30 64.02 5.02
N VAL A 313 -11.57 64.38 5.16
CA VAL A 313 -12.06 65.71 4.82
C VAL A 313 -11.95 66.56 6.06
N VAL A 314 -10.93 67.41 6.12
CA VAL A 314 -10.76 68.37 7.21
C VAL A 314 -11.69 69.54 7.01
N ASN A 315 -12.72 69.66 7.79
CA ASN A 315 -13.61 70.79 7.80
C ASN A 315 -12.96 71.93 8.65
N THR A 316 -12.34 72.91 8.00
CA THR A 316 -11.66 74.05 8.63
C THR A 316 -12.58 75.19 8.98
N GLY A 317 -13.92 75.04 8.77
CA GLY A 317 -14.85 76.19 8.76
C GLY A 317 -15.76 76.40 9.98
N THR A 318 -15.80 75.49 11.01
CA THR A 318 -16.80 75.63 12.10
C THR A 318 -16.22 75.27 13.44
N LEU A 319 -15.13 75.92 13.85
CA LEU A 319 -14.61 75.82 15.24
C LEU A 319 -15.07 76.99 16.12
N ASN A 320 -16.09 77.75 15.71
CA ASN A 320 -16.68 78.79 16.55
C ASN A 320 -18.20 78.65 16.50
N HIS A 321 -18.77 77.97 17.53
CA HIS A 321 -19.96 78.37 18.29
C HIS A 321 -20.13 77.42 19.45
#